data_33baf3ec97aacd4b043f067174d83bea
#
_entry.id   33baf3ec97aacd4b043f067174d83bea
#
_cell.length_a   1.000
_cell.length_b   1.000
_cell.length_c   1.000
_cell.angle_alpha   90.00
_cell.angle_beta   90.00
_cell.angle_gamma   90.00
#
_symmetry.space_group_name_H-M   'P 1'
#
loop_
_entity.id
_entity.type
_entity.pdbx_description
1 polymer ?
#
loop_
_entity_poly.entity_id
_entity_poly.type
_entity_poly.pdbx_seq_one_letter_code
_entity_poly.pdbx_strand_id
1 'polypeptide(L)'
;MSRFRHVELQYASRLLNHGPTILITSYDAHSQRRNVMAAAWSMPVEFAPPRLAIVVDKSAWTREIIERNGTFGIVVPGVEAASWTYAVGSISGRDEDKFNAYGIPVVQGPELGLPLIEEKCLAWMECRLLPATAAQEQYDTLFGEVVSAAADERAFVTGRWQFDDDKINTLHHLGTGNFVASGRHVRANTPEE
;
A
#
# COMPACT_ATOMS: atom_id res chain seq x y z
N MET A 1 1.25 -20.14 9.91
CA MET A 1 0.54 -19.05 10.59
C MET A 1 1.05 -17.73 10.01
N SER A 2 0.15 -16.77 9.75
CA SER A 2 0.55 -15.43 9.28
C SER A 2 1.43 -14.74 10.33
N ARG A 3 2.45 -14.02 9.86
CA ARG A 3 3.30 -13.13 10.68
C ARG A 3 2.71 -11.73 10.84
N PHE A 4 1.62 -11.45 10.14
CA PHE A 4 0.96 -10.15 10.24
C PHE A 4 0.24 -10.00 11.58
N ARG A 5 0.42 -8.84 12.19
CA ARG A 5 -0.24 -8.44 13.43
C ARG A 5 -1.00 -7.15 13.18
N HIS A 6 -2.15 -7.04 13.80
CA HIS A 6 -2.94 -5.82 13.77
C HIS A 6 -2.08 -4.62 14.20
N VAL A 7 -2.21 -3.51 13.45
CA VAL A 7 -1.59 -2.23 13.78
C VAL A 7 -2.69 -1.30 14.28
N GLU A 8 -2.52 -0.79 15.50
CA GLU A 8 -3.43 0.21 16.04
C GLU A 8 -3.50 1.43 15.12
N LEU A 9 -4.70 1.96 14.88
CA LEU A 9 -4.93 3.02 13.90
C LEU A 9 -4.09 4.28 14.17
N GLN A 10 -3.79 4.60 15.43
CA GLN A 10 -2.88 5.68 15.80
C GLN A 10 -1.46 5.53 15.22
N TYR A 11 -1.06 4.33 14.81
CA TYR A 11 0.23 4.04 14.20
C TYR A 11 0.15 3.77 12.69
N ALA A 12 -1.06 3.67 12.11
CA ALA A 12 -1.25 3.28 10.71
C ALA A 12 -0.55 4.24 9.73
N SER A 13 -0.57 5.55 9.98
CA SER A 13 0.14 6.54 9.16
C SER A 13 1.64 6.27 9.05
N ARG A 14 2.24 5.68 10.09
CA ARG A 14 3.69 5.37 10.12
C ARG A 14 4.09 4.30 9.13
N LEU A 15 3.14 3.50 8.65
CA LEU A 15 3.40 2.50 7.61
C LEU A 15 3.82 3.14 6.28
N LEU A 16 3.49 4.40 6.05
CA LEU A 16 3.86 5.15 4.85
C LEU A 16 4.88 6.27 5.07
N ASN A 17 5.26 6.57 6.31
CA ASN A 17 6.10 7.73 6.63
C ASN A 17 7.44 7.80 5.88
N HIS A 18 8.03 6.66 5.53
CA HIS A 18 9.31 6.61 4.83
C HIS A 18 9.17 6.60 3.29
N GLY A 19 7.96 6.78 2.76
CA GLY A 19 7.68 6.89 1.33
C GLY A 19 7.95 5.62 0.52
N PRO A 20 7.49 4.44 0.93
CA PRO A 20 7.72 3.22 0.18
C PRO A 20 6.93 3.23 -1.14
N THR A 21 7.40 2.49 -2.13
CA THR A 21 6.54 2.03 -3.22
C THR A 21 5.43 1.18 -2.63
N ILE A 22 4.20 1.36 -3.08
CA ILE A 22 3.03 0.61 -2.61
C ILE A 22 2.38 -0.16 -3.74
N LEU A 23 1.59 -1.17 -3.36
CA LEU A 23 0.59 -1.78 -4.22
C LEU A 23 -0.78 -1.27 -3.77
N ILE A 24 -1.58 -0.81 -4.72
CA ILE A 24 -2.97 -0.41 -4.49
C ILE A 24 -3.84 -1.56 -4.95
N THR A 25 -4.61 -2.13 -4.04
CA THR A 25 -5.56 -3.19 -4.35
C THR A 25 -6.98 -2.66 -4.37
N SER A 26 -7.82 -3.27 -5.19
CA SER A 26 -9.23 -2.91 -5.32
C SER A 26 -10.07 -4.12 -5.72
N TYR A 27 -11.37 -4.02 -5.47
CA TYR A 27 -12.34 -5.04 -5.86
C TYR A 27 -13.51 -4.37 -6.57
N ASP A 28 -13.75 -4.76 -7.81
CA ASP A 28 -14.90 -4.28 -8.57
C ASP A 28 -16.11 -5.18 -8.29
N ALA A 29 -17.02 -4.69 -7.48
CA ALA A 29 -18.23 -5.42 -7.11
C ALA A 29 -19.16 -5.69 -8.30
N HIS A 30 -19.10 -4.87 -9.37
CA HIS A 30 -19.92 -5.05 -10.57
C HIS A 30 -19.45 -6.24 -11.41
N SER A 31 -18.16 -6.32 -11.69
CA SER A 31 -17.57 -7.41 -12.48
C SER A 31 -17.06 -8.57 -11.61
N GLN A 32 -17.11 -8.45 -10.28
CA GLN A 32 -16.55 -9.37 -9.30
C GLN A 32 -15.05 -9.65 -9.53
N ARG A 33 -14.33 -8.66 -10.02
CA ARG A 33 -12.89 -8.77 -10.32
C ARG A 33 -12.07 -8.03 -9.28
N ARG A 34 -11.03 -8.70 -8.82
CA ARG A 34 -9.98 -8.09 -8.02
C ARG A 34 -8.94 -7.44 -8.94
N ASN A 35 -8.29 -6.40 -8.44
CA ASN A 35 -7.23 -5.73 -9.18
C ASN A 35 -6.11 -5.25 -8.24
N VAL A 36 -4.92 -5.10 -8.80
CA VAL A 36 -3.74 -4.57 -8.12
C VAL A 36 -2.92 -3.73 -9.09
N MET A 37 -2.36 -2.62 -8.61
CA MET A 37 -1.39 -1.81 -9.35
C MET A 37 -0.27 -1.34 -8.42
N ALA A 38 0.91 -1.04 -8.97
CA ALA A 38 1.97 -0.39 -8.23
C ALA A 38 1.84 1.14 -8.31
N ALA A 39 2.18 1.82 -7.22
CA ALA A 39 2.27 3.28 -7.17
C ALA A 39 3.45 3.71 -6.29
N ALA A 40 4.16 4.77 -6.72
CA ALA A 40 5.26 5.35 -5.96
C ALA A 40 4.83 6.62 -5.19
N TRP A 41 3.68 7.20 -5.54
CA TRP A 41 3.23 8.46 -4.95
C TRP A 41 2.10 8.23 -3.97
N SER A 42 2.48 8.17 -2.70
CA SER A 42 1.57 8.06 -1.56
C SER A 42 2.17 8.72 -0.33
N MET A 43 1.32 9.24 0.54
CA MET A 43 1.77 9.86 1.79
C MET A 43 0.67 9.86 2.85
N PRO A 44 1.01 9.80 4.16
CA PRO A 44 0.07 10.11 5.22
C PRO A 44 -0.24 11.61 5.21
N VAL A 45 -1.49 11.98 5.53
CA VAL A 45 -1.92 13.39 5.58
C VAL A 45 -2.53 13.78 6.92
N GLU A 46 -2.94 12.82 7.75
CA GLU A 46 -3.48 13.07 9.08
C GLU A 46 -3.25 11.88 10.01
N PHE A 47 -3.17 12.15 11.32
CA PHE A 47 -2.89 11.12 12.33
C PHE A 47 -4.14 10.53 12.97
N ALA A 48 -5.14 11.35 13.26
CA ALA A 48 -6.34 10.92 13.99
C ALA A 48 -7.60 11.65 13.46
N PRO A 49 -8.49 10.96 12.73
CA PRO A 49 -8.31 9.59 12.20
C PRO A 49 -7.14 9.50 11.20
N PRO A 50 -6.49 8.34 11.04
CA PRO A 50 -5.39 8.21 10.11
C PRO A 50 -5.89 8.32 8.66
N ARG A 51 -5.36 9.30 7.95
CA ARG A 51 -5.70 9.56 6.54
C ARG A 51 -4.46 9.60 5.68
N LEU A 52 -4.62 9.24 4.43
CA LEU A 52 -3.53 9.20 3.45
C LEU A 52 -4.00 9.74 2.09
N ALA A 53 -3.04 10.14 1.29
CA ALA A 53 -3.22 10.47 -0.11
C ALA A 53 -2.49 9.45 -0.99
N ILE A 54 -3.09 9.12 -2.13
CA ILE A 54 -2.49 8.33 -3.21
C ILE A 54 -2.70 9.04 -4.54
N VAL A 55 -1.75 8.90 -5.45
CA VAL A 55 -1.89 9.42 -6.81
C VAL A 55 -2.18 8.27 -7.75
N VAL A 56 -3.33 8.33 -8.42
CA VAL A 56 -3.80 7.32 -9.36
C VAL A 56 -4.34 8.03 -10.60
N ASP A 57 -3.67 7.85 -11.72
CA ASP A 57 -4.06 8.43 -13.01
C ASP A 57 -5.55 8.16 -13.31
N LYS A 58 -6.26 9.18 -13.81
CA LYS A 58 -7.69 9.11 -14.14
C LYS A 58 -8.04 8.06 -15.19
N SER A 59 -7.10 7.70 -16.05
CA SER A 59 -7.29 6.64 -17.04
C SER A 59 -7.12 5.23 -16.49
N ALA A 60 -6.55 5.10 -15.28
CA ALA A 60 -6.30 3.80 -14.67
C ALA A 60 -7.61 3.11 -14.25
N TRP A 61 -7.73 1.82 -14.54
CA TRP A 61 -8.89 1.03 -14.10
C TRP A 61 -9.03 0.99 -12.58
N THR A 62 -7.92 0.99 -11.86
CA THR A 62 -7.90 1.11 -10.40
C THR A 62 -8.64 2.35 -9.91
N ARG A 63 -8.45 3.50 -10.58
CA ARG A 63 -9.12 4.75 -10.27
C ARG A 63 -10.64 4.61 -10.40
N GLU A 64 -11.08 4.07 -11.52
CA GLU A 64 -12.51 3.83 -11.79
C GLU A 64 -13.15 2.90 -10.73
N ILE A 65 -12.45 1.82 -10.36
CA ILE A 65 -12.94 0.90 -9.32
C ILE A 65 -13.07 1.62 -7.98
N ILE A 66 -12.04 2.36 -7.55
CA ILE A 66 -12.01 3.07 -6.28
C ILE A 66 -13.15 4.10 -6.20
N GLU A 67 -13.33 4.91 -7.23
CA GLU A 67 -14.39 5.93 -7.27
C GLU A 67 -15.79 5.31 -7.27
N ARG A 68 -15.96 4.16 -7.91
CA ARG A 68 -17.24 3.43 -7.93
C ARG A 68 -17.57 2.75 -6.60
N ASN A 69 -16.59 2.10 -5.97
CA ASN A 69 -16.84 1.28 -4.78
C ASN A 69 -16.53 2.00 -3.47
N GLY A 70 -15.83 3.12 -3.51
CA GLY A 70 -15.51 3.92 -2.33
C GLY A 70 -14.49 3.28 -1.39
N THR A 71 -13.74 2.26 -1.84
CA THR A 71 -12.78 1.53 -1.00
C THR A 71 -11.55 1.09 -1.78
N PHE A 72 -10.41 0.97 -1.10
CA PHE A 72 -9.17 0.45 -1.66
C PHE A 72 -8.24 -0.09 -0.56
N GLY A 73 -7.37 -1.01 -0.95
CA GLY A 73 -6.30 -1.51 -0.09
C GLY A 73 -4.97 -0.87 -0.47
N ILE A 74 -4.12 -0.70 0.52
CA ILE A 74 -2.71 -0.35 0.37
C ILE A 74 -1.89 -1.52 0.89
N VAL A 75 -0.90 -1.94 0.13
CA VAL A 75 0.05 -2.97 0.55
C VAL A 75 1.46 -2.41 0.38
N VAL A 76 2.32 -2.64 1.37
CA VAL A 76 3.74 -2.24 1.34
C VAL A 76 4.57 -3.47 0.97
N PRO A 77 5.08 -3.57 -0.27
CA PRO A 77 5.89 -4.70 -0.69
C PRO A 77 7.29 -4.65 -0.07
N GLY A 78 7.79 -5.85 0.29
CA GLY A 78 9.19 -6.05 0.62
C GLY A 78 10.06 -6.28 -0.61
N VAL A 79 11.38 -6.33 -0.43
CA VAL A 79 12.36 -6.55 -1.52
C VAL A 79 12.09 -7.83 -2.31
N GLU A 80 11.58 -8.88 -1.67
CA GLU A 80 11.25 -10.14 -2.34
C GLU A 80 10.06 -10.02 -3.30
N ALA A 81 9.25 -8.95 -3.18
CA ALA A 81 8.12 -8.64 -4.07
C ALA A 81 8.50 -7.73 -5.25
N ALA A 82 9.77 -7.37 -5.46
CA ALA A 82 10.20 -6.41 -6.49
C ALA A 82 9.69 -6.80 -7.89
N SER A 83 9.81 -8.07 -8.27
CA SER A 83 9.34 -8.56 -9.57
C SER A 83 7.83 -8.47 -9.71
N TRP A 84 7.07 -8.80 -8.66
CA TRP A 84 5.61 -8.62 -8.65
C TRP A 84 5.23 -7.15 -8.76
N THR A 85 5.90 -6.30 -7.98
CA THR A 85 5.66 -4.85 -7.96
C THR A 85 5.82 -4.23 -9.35
N TYR A 86 6.89 -4.59 -10.06
CA TYR A 86 7.11 -4.12 -11.42
C TYR A 86 6.09 -4.69 -12.41
N ALA A 87 5.81 -5.99 -12.34
CA ALA A 87 4.90 -6.67 -13.24
C ALA A 87 3.46 -6.11 -13.13
N VAL A 88 2.92 -5.96 -11.92
CA VAL A 88 1.55 -5.44 -11.72
C VAL A 88 1.41 -3.96 -12.08
N GLY A 89 2.52 -3.20 -12.10
CA GLY A 89 2.56 -1.82 -12.56
C GLY A 89 2.67 -1.66 -14.09
N SER A 90 3.03 -2.73 -14.82
CA SER A 90 3.31 -2.69 -16.26
C SER A 90 2.14 -3.11 -17.13
N ILE A 91 1.10 -3.72 -16.59
CA ILE A 91 -0.05 -4.27 -17.32
C ILE A 91 -1.34 -3.73 -16.72
N SER A 92 -2.35 -3.51 -17.58
CA SER A 92 -3.69 -3.11 -17.14
C SER A 92 -4.45 -4.30 -16.54
N GLY A 93 -5.11 -4.10 -15.40
CA GLY A 93 -6.05 -5.07 -14.84
C GLY A 93 -7.34 -5.24 -15.65
N ARG A 94 -7.60 -4.36 -16.65
CA ARG A 94 -8.69 -4.54 -17.59
C ARG A 94 -8.45 -5.78 -18.46
N ASP A 95 -7.19 -5.99 -18.84
CA ASP A 95 -6.78 -6.98 -19.82
C ASP A 95 -6.46 -8.32 -19.14
N GLU A 96 -5.99 -8.32 -17.90
CA GLU A 96 -5.51 -9.52 -17.24
C GLU A 96 -5.82 -9.56 -15.72
N ASP A 97 -6.15 -10.74 -15.19
CA ASP A 97 -6.14 -11.00 -13.74
C ASP A 97 -4.71 -11.17 -13.26
N LYS A 98 -4.11 -10.07 -12.81
CA LYS A 98 -2.70 -10.03 -12.38
C LYS A 98 -2.39 -10.92 -11.17
N PHE A 99 -3.36 -11.16 -10.30
CA PHE A 99 -3.16 -12.09 -9.18
C PHE A 99 -2.95 -13.52 -9.66
N ASN A 100 -3.77 -13.96 -10.62
CA ASN A 100 -3.62 -15.28 -11.21
C ASN A 100 -2.39 -15.37 -12.13
N ALA A 101 -2.17 -14.36 -12.98
CA ALA A 101 -1.06 -14.32 -13.93
C ALA A 101 0.32 -14.42 -13.26
N TYR A 102 0.47 -13.78 -12.10
CA TYR A 102 1.74 -13.75 -11.37
C TYR A 102 1.75 -14.65 -10.13
N GLY A 103 0.71 -15.46 -9.92
CA GLY A 103 0.62 -16.37 -8.77
C GLY A 103 0.67 -15.63 -7.42
N ILE A 104 0.04 -14.45 -7.33
CA ILE A 104 0.04 -13.64 -6.11
C ILE A 104 -1.08 -14.12 -5.19
N PRO A 105 -0.76 -14.72 -4.03
CA PRO A 105 -1.77 -15.16 -3.09
C PRO A 105 -2.47 -13.98 -2.41
N VAL A 106 -3.75 -14.13 -2.15
CA VAL A 106 -4.61 -13.09 -1.59
C VAL A 106 -5.17 -13.54 -0.26
N VAL A 107 -5.16 -12.64 0.71
CA VAL A 107 -5.95 -12.72 1.94
C VAL A 107 -7.10 -11.73 1.85
N GLN A 108 -8.21 -12.04 2.50
CA GLN A 108 -9.34 -11.13 2.57
C GLN A 108 -9.17 -10.17 3.74
N GLY A 109 -9.30 -8.88 3.48
CA GLY A 109 -9.26 -7.83 4.50
C GLY A 109 -10.37 -8.01 5.54
N PRO A 110 -10.08 -7.78 6.83
CA PRO A 110 -11.04 -8.06 7.91
C PRO A 110 -12.21 -7.07 7.99
N GLU A 111 -12.06 -5.83 7.52
CA GLU A 111 -13.07 -4.77 7.68
C GLU A 111 -13.85 -4.48 6.40
N LEU A 112 -13.17 -4.45 5.25
CA LEU A 112 -13.78 -4.10 3.97
C LEU A 112 -13.81 -5.26 2.98
N GLY A 113 -13.22 -6.40 3.33
CA GLY A 113 -13.17 -7.57 2.47
C GLY A 113 -12.30 -7.38 1.22
N LEU A 114 -11.37 -6.44 1.24
CA LEU A 114 -10.52 -6.15 0.10
C LEU A 114 -9.48 -7.24 -0.15
N PRO A 115 -9.05 -7.46 -1.40
CA PRO A 115 -7.95 -8.38 -1.69
C PRO A 115 -6.64 -7.76 -1.18
N LEU A 116 -6.01 -8.37 -0.18
CA LEU A 116 -4.75 -7.94 0.41
C LEU A 116 -3.67 -8.99 0.17
N ILE A 117 -2.40 -8.59 0.29
CA ILE A 117 -1.25 -9.45 0.02
C ILE A 117 -0.35 -9.44 1.26
N GLU A 118 -0.07 -10.63 1.81
CA GLU A 118 0.86 -10.81 2.92
C GLU A 118 2.19 -11.43 2.47
N GLU A 119 2.14 -12.35 1.50
CA GLU A 119 3.35 -12.99 1.00
C GLU A 119 4.29 -11.99 0.33
N LYS A 120 5.57 -11.97 0.73
CA LYS A 120 6.61 -11.03 0.28
C LYS A 120 6.30 -9.56 0.53
N CYS A 121 5.24 -9.26 1.29
CA CYS A 121 4.86 -7.90 1.68
C CYS A 121 5.04 -7.72 3.18
N LEU A 122 5.09 -6.47 3.62
CA LEU A 122 5.47 -6.11 5.00
C LEU A 122 4.35 -5.42 5.77
N ALA A 123 3.38 -4.83 5.07
CA ALA A 123 2.20 -4.23 5.70
C ALA A 123 1.05 -4.12 4.71
N TRP A 124 -0.16 -3.98 5.25
CA TRP A 124 -1.32 -3.61 4.47
C TRP A 124 -2.26 -2.70 5.29
N MET A 125 -3.09 -1.95 4.58
CA MET A 125 -4.16 -1.11 5.13
C MET A 125 -5.41 -1.25 4.28
N GLU A 126 -6.58 -1.22 4.91
CA GLU A 126 -7.86 -1.04 4.25
C GLU A 126 -8.32 0.41 4.42
N CYS A 127 -8.76 1.03 3.33
CA CYS A 127 -9.10 2.44 3.29
C CYS A 127 -10.49 2.69 2.70
N ARG A 128 -11.23 3.64 3.28
CA ARG A 128 -12.42 4.24 2.70
C ARG A 128 -12.04 5.51 1.95
N LEU A 129 -12.52 5.65 0.72
CA LEU A 129 -12.34 6.87 -0.07
C LEU A 129 -13.04 8.05 0.64
N LEU A 130 -12.34 9.15 0.79
CA LEU A 130 -12.91 10.39 1.30
C LEU A 130 -13.43 11.26 0.15
N PRO A 131 -14.58 11.94 0.33
CA PRO A 131 -15.11 12.85 -0.67
C PRO A 131 -14.28 14.15 -0.71
N ALA A 132 -13.26 14.19 -1.54
CA ALA A 132 -12.41 15.36 -1.76
C ALA A 132 -12.50 15.81 -3.23
N THR A 133 -13.69 16.08 -3.70
CA THR A 133 -14.06 16.26 -5.09
C THR A 133 -13.17 17.25 -5.84
N ALA A 134 -12.85 18.40 -5.28
CA ALA A 134 -12.02 19.39 -5.96
C ALA A 134 -10.61 18.87 -6.29
N ALA A 135 -9.96 18.17 -5.35
CA ALA A 135 -8.65 17.59 -5.59
C ALA A 135 -8.72 16.38 -6.53
N GLN A 136 -9.79 15.58 -6.42
CA GLN A 136 -10.03 14.43 -7.29
C GLN A 136 -10.33 14.83 -8.73
N GLU A 137 -11.03 15.95 -8.93
CA GLU A 137 -11.36 16.48 -10.25
C GLU A 137 -10.15 17.19 -10.91
N GLN A 138 -9.40 17.96 -10.12
CA GLN A 138 -8.29 18.76 -10.61
C GLN A 138 -6.99 17.97 -10.77
N TYR A 139 -6.73 17.04 -9.86
CA TYR A 139 -5.50 16.24 -9.80
C TYR A 139 -5.79 14.75 -9.78
N ASP A 140 -4.78 13.94 -10.06
CA ASP A 140 -4.86 12.48 -9.97
C ASP A 140 -4.82 11.96 -8.51
N THR A 141 -5.24 12.78 -7.55
CA THR A 141 -5.10 12.50 -6.11
C THR A 141 -6.40 12.00 -5.51
N LEU A 142 -6.33 10.90 -4.78
CA LEU A 142 -7.38 10.36 -3.94
C LEU A 142 -6.98 10.43 -2.48
N PHE A 143 -7.95 10.69 -1.60
CA PHE A 143 -7.76 10.65 -0.15
C PHE A 143 -8.51 9.47 0.44
N GLY A 144 -7.91 8.78 1.39
CA GLY A 144 -8.52 7.66 2.09
C GLY A 144 -8.35 7.74 3.59
N GLU A 145 -9.36 7.29 4.32
CA GLU A 145 -9.28 7.06 5.77
C GLU A 145 -8.97 5.58 6.02
N VAL A 146 -7.92 5.32 6.79
CA VAL A 146 -7.53 3.96 7.15
C VAL A 146 -8.48 3.43 8.23
N VAL A 147 -9.11 2.31 7.95
CA VAL A 147 -10.06 1.65 8.87
C VAL A 147 -9.51 0.36 9.48
N SER A 148 -8.51 -0.23 8.86
CA SER A 148 -7.83 -1.43 9.34
C SER A 148 -6.40 -1.47 8.82
N ALA A 149 -5.47 -1.97 9.61
CA ALA A 149 -4.07 -2.12 9.21
C ALA A 149 -3.42 -3.32 9.91
N ALA A 150 -2.49 -3.97 9.23
CA ALA A 150 -1.59 -4.94 9.83
C ALA A 150 -0.19 -4.88 9.19
N ALA A 151 0.79 -5.36 9.89
CA ALA A 151 2.18 -5.41 9.43
C ALA A 151 2.89 -6.68 9.92
N ASP A 152 3.91 -7.08 9.19
CA ASP A 152 4.83 -8.16 9.59
C ASP A 152 5.52 -7.76 10.90
N GLU A 153 5.33 -8.58 11.93
CA GLU A 153 5.88 -8.34 13.28
C GLU A 153 7.42 -8.28 13.32
N ARG A 154 8.10 -8.74 12.28
CA ARG A 154 9.57 -8.63 12.15
C ARG A 154 10.01 -7.25 11.64
N ALA A 155 9.17 -6.60 10.82
CA ALA A 155 9.48 -5.34 10.15
C ALA A 155 8.88 -4.12 10.86
N PHE A 156 7.75 -4.31 11.56
CA PHE A 156 7.05 -3.22 12.24
C PHE A 156 6.75 -3.57 13.69
N VAL A 157 7.55 -3.03 14.60
CA VAL A 157 7.54 -3.36 16.01
C VAL A 157 7.22 -2.13 16.84
N THR A 158 6.27 -2.25 17.78
CA THR A 158 5.86 -1.15 18.68
C THR A 158 5.59 0.18 17.95
N GLY A 159 4.92 0.11 16.79
CA GLY A 159 4.55 1.27 16.00
C GLY A 159 5.71 1.92 15.23
N ARG A 160 6.79 1.19 14.94
CA ARG A 160 7.97 1.68 14.22
C ARG A 160 8.53 0.63 13.27
N TRP A 161 9.00 1.08 12.12
CA TRP A 161 9.78 0.25 11.21
C TRP A 161 11.14 -0.11 11.82
N GLN A 162 11.51 -1.38 11.63
CA GLN A 162 12.83 -1.94 11.95
C GLN A 162 13.31 -2.72 10.72
N PHE A 163 14.45 -2.32 10.17
CA PHE A 163 15.05 -2.91 8.98
C PHE A 163 16.37 -3.60 9.36
N ASP A 164 16.26 -4.63 10.22
CA ASP A 164 17.42 -5.35 10.76
C ASP A 164 17.86 -6.54 9.88
N ASP A 165 17.05 -6.88 8.87
CA ASP A 165 17.31 -7.95 7.89
C ASP A 165 17.01 -7.42 6.50
N ASP A 166 17.95 -7.57 5.57
CA ASP A 166 17.81 -7.11 4.18
C ASP A 166 16.59 -7.68 3.46
N LYS A 167 16.06 -8.82 3.92
CA LYS A 167 14.85 -9.45 3.36
C LYS A 167 13.55 -8.76 3.73
N ILE A 168 13.55 -7.96 4.80
CA ILE A 168 12.37 -7.21 5.27
C ILE A 168 12.48 -5.71 5.00
N ASN A 169 13.34 -5.30 4.08
CA ASN A 169 13.41 -3.93 3.59
C ASN A 169 12.29 -3.62 2.61
N THR A 170 11.82 -2.36 2.61
CA THR A 170 10.83 -1.86 1.66
C THR A 170 11.46 -1.39 0.37
N LEU A 171 10.66 -1.28 -0.68
CA LEU A 171 11.09 -0.83 -2.00
C LEU A 171 10.79 0.65 -2.22
N HIS A 172 11.71 1.36 -2.89
CA HIS A 172 11.54 2.73 -3.36
C HIS A 172 11.88 2.79 -4.85
N HIS A 173 10.92 3.21 -5.67
CA HIS A 173 11.02 3.18 -7.13
C HIS A 173 11.96 4.25 -7.67
N LEU A 174 12.89 3.86 -8.54
CA LEU A 174 13.85 4.73 -9.22
C LEU A 174 13.53 4.93 -10.72
N GLY A 175 12.59 4.18 -11.26
CA GLY A 175 12.21 4.20 -12.67
C GLY A 175 12.53 2.89 -13.39
N THR A 176 11.73 2.56 -14.41
CA THR A 176 11.96 1.43 -15.34
C THR A 176 12.34 0.11 -14.68
N GLY A 177 11.61 -0.28 -13.61
CA GLY A 177 11.86 -1.54 -12.90
C GLY A 177 13.07 -1.54 -11.96
N ASN A 178 13.68 -0.37 -11.74
CA ASN A 178 14.76 -0.21 -10.76
C ASN A 178 14.19 0.29 -9.43
N PHE A 179 14.68 -0.28 -8.34
CA PHE A 179 14.30 0.06 -6.98
C PHE A 179 15.54 0.20 -6.11
N VAL A 180 15.47 1.03 -5.10
CA VAL A 180 16.36 0.99 -3.95
C VAL A 180 15.59 0.41 -2.76
N ALA A 181 16.24 -0.41 -1.96
CA ALA A 181 15.71 -0.91 -0.72
C ALA A 181 15.95 0.10 0.41
N SER A 182 15.04 0.18 1.40
CA SER A 182 15.36 0.80 2.67
C SER A 182 16.62 0.13 3.24
N GLY A 183 17.41 0.87 3.98
CA GLY A 183 18.72 0.38 4.39
C GLY A 183 19.02 0.65 5.86
N ARG A 184 20.28 0.88 6.16
CA ARG A 184 20.81 1.01 7.50
C ARG A 184 20.03 2.03 8.36
N HIS A 185 19.57 1.58 9.50
CA HIS A 185 18.95 2.44 10.51
C HIS A 185 19.95 3.47 11.06
N VAL A 186 19.52 4.73 11.11
CA VAL A 186 20.32 5.83 11.69
C VAL A 186 19.50 6.46 12.82
N ARG A 187 20.03 6.42 14.04
CA ARG A 187 19.44 7.09 15.19
C ARG A 187 20.00 8.48 15.34
N ALA A 188 19.14 9.49 15.34
CA ALA A 188 19.51 10.85 15.71
C ALA A 188 19.48 10.98 17.24
N ASN A 189 20.44 11.71 17.81
CA ASN A 189 20.40 12.13 19.20
C ASN A 189 19.81 13.54 19.27
N THR A 190 19.05 13.84 20.32
CA THR A 190 18.71 15.23 20.65
C THR A 190 19.98 15.95 21.04
N PRO A 191 20.16 17.22 20.60
CA PRO A 191 21.23 18.04 21.17
C PRO A 191 21.07 18.04 22.71
N GLU A 192 22.17 17.88 23.43
CA GLU A 192 22.19 18.15 24.87
C GLU A 192 21.88 19.64 25.05
N GLU A 193 20.90 19.98 25.90
CA GLU A 193 20.60 21.34 26.31
C GLU A 193 21.75 21.93 27.14
#